data_ff2fb30306493f2b051723962c34eb2c
#
_entry.id   ff2fb30306493f2b051723962c34eb2c
#
_cell.length_a   1.000
_cell.length_b   1.000
_cell.length_c   1.000
_cell.angle_alpha   90.00
_cell.angle_beta   90.00
_cell.angle_gamma   90.00
#
_symmetry.space_group_name_H-M   'P 1'
#
loop_
_entity.id
_entity.type
_entity.pdbx_description
1 polymer ?
#
loop_
_entity_poly.entity_id
_entity_poly.type
_entity_poly.pdbx_seq_one_letter_code
_entity_poly.pdbx_strand_id
1 'polypeptide(L)'
;MAKGTVTKDLFGKPVRQRRSRYEAALERGEKKTLPERAARVRWLSGVIPRAGMLMPLETGLVFEEAKASFVYGNFVAVIVLAAAFIEHWFLARLEARGYQKEASQGLGAAIICARHNNLVDSIILDQADRLRLIRNPFVHLKEFDHKHGINQRMARTRNFDIPALLENDAKEALIAMYGVAVYAFAR
;
A
#
# COMPACT_ATOMS: atom_id res chain seq x y z
N MET A 1 -7.35 -23.55 -19.98
CA MET A 1 -6.31 -23.36 -21.02
C MET A 1 -6.96 -22.72 -22.23
N ALA A 2 -6.76 -21.43 -22.46
CA ALA A 2 -7.27 -20.73 -23.63
C ALA A 2 -6.44 -21.11 -24.86
N LYS A 3 -7.05 -21.72 -25.86
CA LYS A 3 -6.43 -22.02 -27.16
C LYS A 3 -6.12 -20.66 -27.83
N GLY A 4 -4.83 -20.32 -27.94
CA GLY A 4 -4.39 -19.14 -28.66
C GLY A 4 -4.85 -19.20 -30.12
N THR A 5 -5.56 -18.18 -30.55
CA THR A 5 -6.02 -18.01 -31.96
C THR A 5 -4.77 -17.79 -32.82
N VAL A 6 -4.42 -18.74 -33.66
CA VAL A 6 -3.35 -18.61 -34.65
C VAL A 6 -3.87 -17.77 -35.81
N THR A 7 -3.43 -16.52 -35.93
CA THR A 7 -3.71 -15.67 -37.10
C THR A 7 -3.02 -16.26 -38.33
N LYS A 8 -3.75 -16.49 -39.41
CA LYS A 8 -3.23 -17.00 -40.68
C LYS A 8 -3.13 -15.85 -41.68
N ASP A 9 -2.13 -15.86 -42.57
CA ASP A 9 -2.02 -14.95 -43.71
C ASP A 9 -3.05 -15.28 -44.79
N LEU A 10 -3.10 -14.47 -45.84
CA LEU A 10 -3.99 -14.66 -46.99
C LEU A 10 -3.80 -16.01 -47.70
N PHE A 11 -2.72 -16.73 -47.44
CA PHE A 11 -2.39 -18.05 -48.00
C PHE A 11 -2.57 -19.19 -46.99
N GLY A 12 -3.20 -18.89 -45.82
CA GLY A 12 -3.46 -19.88 -44.78
C GLY A 12 -2.25 -20.28 -43.95
N LYS A 13 -1.09 -19.63 -44.12
CA LYS A 13 0.11 -19.90 -43.32
C LYS A 13 0.03 -19.19 -41.97
N PRO A 14 0.49 -19.82 -40.87
CA PRO A 14 0.52 -19.17 -39.55
C PRO A 14 1.42 -17.94 -39.58
N VAL A 15 0.84 -16.78 -39.34
CA VAL A 15 1.60 -15.53 -39.16
C VAL A 15 2.24 -15.59 -37.79
N ARG A 16 3.54 -15.80 -37.72
CA ARG A 16 4.32 -15.52 -36.51
C ARG A 16 4.33 -14.00 -36.32
N GLN A 17 3.43 -13.48 -35.48
CA GLN A 17 3.56 -12.11 -35.01
C GLN A 17 4.96 -11.93 -34.40
N ARG A 18 5.81 -11.15 -35.06
CA ARG A 18 7.10 -10.73 -34.48
C ARG A 18 6.78 -9.89 -33.27
N ARG A 19 7.12 -10.40 -32.09
CA ARG A 19 7.00 -9.61 -30.85
C ARG A 19 7.75 -8.29 -31.01
N SER A 20 7.12 -7.20 -30.58
CA SER A 20 7.77 -5.90 -30.60
C SER A 20 8.98 -5.89 -29.67
N ARG A 21 9.96 -5.01 -29.92
CA ARG A 21 11.12 -4.86 -29.03
C ARG A 21 10.70 -4.46 -27.61
N TYR A 22 9.55 -3.80 -27.48
CA TYR A 22 8.98 -3.37 -26.19
C TYR A 22 8.38 -4.55 -25.41
N GLU A 23 7.63 -5.43 -26.06
CA GLU A 23 7.12 -6.66 -25.42
C GLU A 23 8.25 -7.55 -24.94
N ALA A 24 9.29 -7.74 -25.75
CA ALA A 24 10.47 -8.50 -25.36
C ALA A 24 11.25 -7.85 -24.19
N ALA A 25 11.27 -6.53 -24.10
CA ALA A 25 11.87 -5.82 -22.97
C ALA A 25 11.05 -5.99 -21.68
N LEU A 26 9.73 -5.87 -21.77
CA LEU A 26 8.81 -6.09 -20.65
C LEU A 26 8.93 -7.51 -20.11
N GLU A 27 8.90 -8.52 -20.98
CA GLU A 27 9.05 -9.93 -20.56
C GLU A 27 10.38 -10.19 -19.85
N ARG A 28 11.49 -9.60 -20.33
CA ARG A 28 12.77 -9.73 -19.64
C ARG A 28 12.74 -9.08 -18.24
N GLY A 29 12.11 -7.92 -18.13
CA GLY A 29 11.92 -7.24 -16.85
C GLY A 29 11.08 -8.08 -15.89
N GLU A 30 9.97 -8.62 -16.36
CA GLU A 30 9.08 -9.48 -15.56
C GLU A 30 9.78 -10.74 -15.07
N LYS A 31 10.53 -11.44 -15.94
CA LYS A 31 11.31 -12.63 -15.56
C LYS A 31 12.33 -12.31 -14.48
N LYS A 32 13.00 -11.17 -14.57
CA LYS A 32 14.00 -10.74 -13.60
C LYS A 32 13.40 -10.49 -12.21
N THR A 33 12.21 -9.91 -12.14
CA THR A 33 11.55 -9.54 -10.87
C THR A 33 10.64 -10.63 -10.31
N LEU A 34 10.37 -11.70 -11.07
CA LEU A 34 9.43 -12.76 -10.71
C LEU A 34 9.73 -13.42 -9.34
N PRO A 35 10.98 -13.77 -8.98
CA PRO A 35 11.27 -14.38 -7.68
C PRO A 35 10.93 -13.47 -6.50
N GLU A 36 11.26 -12.17 -6.60
CA GLU A 36 10.96 -11.19 -5.57
C GLU A 36 9.45 -10.96 -5.43
N ARG A 37 8.75 -10.84 -6.56
CA ARG A 37 7.29 -10.71 -6.59
C ARG A 37 6.61 -11.93 -5.96
N ALA A 38 7.08 -13.14 -6.26
CA ALA A 38 6.57 -14.37 -5.67
C ALA A 38 6.79 -14.40 -4.15
N ALA A 39 7.95 -13.94 -3.66
CA ALA A 39 8.23 -13.83 -2.24
C ALA A 39 7.26 -12.85 -1.54
N ARG A 40 6.98 -11.69 -2.17
CA ARG A 40 6.02 -10.70 -1.65
C ARG A 40 4.59 -11.22 -1.64
N VAL A 41 4.16 -11.95 -2.68
CA VAL A 41 2.85 -12.62 -2.70
C VAL A 41 2.74 -13.62 -1.55
N ARG A 42 3.77 -14.43 -1.31
CA ARG A 42 3.81 -15.38 -0.19
C ARG A 42 3.69 -14.66 1.15
N TRP A 43 4.42 -13.56 1.34
CA TRP A 43 4.33 -12.75 2.57
C TRP A 43 2.92 -12.20 2.75
N LEU A 44 2.32 -11.60 1.72
CA LEU A 44 0.94 -11.09 1.75
C LEU A 44 -0.06 -12.18 2.14
N SER A 45 0.06 -13.39 1.60
CA SER A 45 -0.85 -14.51 1.89
C SER A 45 -0.84 -14.93 3.36
N GLY A 46 0.23 -14.62 4.09
CA GLY A 46 0.33 -14.83 5.54
C GLY A 46 -0.25 -13.71 6.40
N VAL A 47 -0.41 -12.51 5.84
CA VAL A 47 -0.84 -11.32 6.58
C VAL A 47 -2.31 -10.98 6.28
N ILE A 48 -2.79 -11.25 5.06
CA ILE A 48 -4.15 -10.90 4.62
C ILE A 48 -5.18 -11.80 5.32
N PRO A 49 -6.20 -11.22 5.98
CA PRO A 49 -7.34 -12.00 6.45
C PRO A 49 -8.05 -12.69 5.27
N ARG A 50 -8.42 -13.96 5.44
CA ARG A 50 -9.12 -14.73 4.40
C ARG A 50 -10.61 -14.35 4.24
N ALA A 51 -11.13 -13.48 5.08
CA ALA A 51 -12.51 -13.01 5.01
C ALA A 51 -12.66 -11.91 3.96
N GLY A 52 -13.72 -11.95 3.18
CA GLY A 52 -14.12 -10.82 2.33
C GLY A 52 -14.44 -9.60 3.21
N MET A 53 -13.99 -8.44 2.79
CA MET A 53 -14.23 -7.19 3.49
C MET A 53 -15.23 -6.35 2.70
N LEU A 54 -16.32 -5.94 3.36
CA LEU A 54 -17.29 -5.01 2.78
C LEU A 54 -16.82 -3.58 3.11
N MET A 55 -16.52 -2.77 2.10
CA MET A 55 -16.06 -1.40 2.25
C MET A 55 -16.56 -0.52 1.10
N PRO A 56 -16.58 0.83 1.25
CA PRO A 56 -16.86 1.73 0.16
C PRO A 56 -15.95 1.45 -1.04
N LEU A 57 -16.47 1.70 -2.26
CA LEU A 57 -15.76 1.35 -3.49
C LEU A 57 -14.36 1.99 -3.56
N GLU A 58 -14.27 3.29 -3.29
CA GLU A 58 -13.01 4.04 -3.34
C GLU A 58 -11.99 3.50 -2.32
N THR A 59 -12.46 3.19 -1.11
CA THR A 59 -11.61 2.59 -0.06
C THR A 59 -11.13 1.20 -0.48
N GLY A 60 -12.01 0.42 -1.12
CA GLY A 60 -11.67 -0.90 -1.66
C GLY A 60 -10.63 -0.83 -2.79
N LEU A 61 -10.76 0.15 -3.68
CA LEU A 61 -9.77 0.37 -4.76
C LEU A 61 -8.40 0.73 -4.19
N VAL A 62 -8.34 1.63 -3.21
CA VAL A 62 -7.08 2.00 -2.52
C VAL A 62 -6.45 0.79 -1.84
N PHE A 63 -7.26 -0.07 -1.21
CA PHE A 63 -6.80 -1.30 -0.56
C PHE A 63 -6.17 -2.28 -1.56
N GLU A 64 -6.84 -2.55 -2.70
CA GLU A 64 -6.33 -3.47 -3.72
C GLU A 64 -5.10 -2.90 -4.42
N GLU A 65 -5.05 -1.59 -4.68
CA GLU A 65 -3.90 -0.93 -5.30
C GLU A 65 -2.67 -0.96 -4.40
N ALA A 66 -2.84 -0.81 -3.08
CA ALA A 66 -1.74 -0.94 -2.12
C ALA A 66 -1.11 -2.36 -2.17
N LYS A 67 -1.94 -3.40 -2.25
CA LYS A 67 -1.50 -4.80 -2.38
C LYS A 67 -0.74 -5.02 -3.69
N ALA A 68 -1.32 -4.57 -4.81
CA ALA A 68 -0.70 -4.68 -6.13
C ALA A 68 0.65 -3.95 -6.15
N SER A 69 0.70 -2.72 -5.64
CA SER A 69 1.93 -1.93 -5.53
C SER A 69 3.02 -2.65 -4.73
N PHE A 70 2.66 -3.34 -3.65
CA PHE A 70 3.63 -4.11 -2.86
C PHE A 70 4.22 -5.27 -3.66
N VAL A 71 3.39 -6.03 -4.37
CA VAL A 71 3.86 -7.14 -5.21
C VAL A 71 4.87 -6.64 -6.25
N TYR A 72 4.61 -5.49 -6.86
CA TYR A 72 5.50 -4.90 -7.87
C TYR A 72 6.71 -4.16 -7.30
N GLY A 73 6.83 -3.98 -5.98
CA GLY A 73 7.95 -3.29 -5.33
C GLY A 73 7.84 -1.78 -5.34
N ASN A 74 6.65 -1.23 -5.57
CA ASN A 74 6.35 0.20 -5.54
C ASN A 74 6.10 0.67 -4.10
N PHE A 75 7.09 0.53 -3.22
CA PHE A 75 6.94 0.68 -1.77
C PHE A 75 6.46 2.05 -1.31
N VAL A 76 6.89 3.13 -1.98
CA VAL A 76 6.40 4.49 -1.68
C VAL A 76 4.90 4.57 -1.94
N ALA A 77 4.41 4.00 -3.05
CA ALA A 77 2.98 3.95 -3.34
C ALA A 77 2.22 3.17 -2.26
N VAL A 78 2.76 2.03 -1.79
CA VAL A 78 2.16 1.26 -0.69
C VAL A 78 1.99 2.11 0.56
N ILE A 79 3.04 2.83 0.99
CA ILE A 79 3.02 3.68 2.18
C ILE A 79 1.95 4.77 2.06
N VAL A 80 1.86 5.42 0.89
CA VAL A 80 0.89 6.50 0.65
C VAL A 80 -0.54 5.95 0.61
N LEU A 81 -0.77 4.86 -0.11
CA LEU A 81 -2.10 4.24 -0.26
C LEU A 81 -2.61 3.65 1.06
N ALA A 82 -1.76 2.96 1.81
CA ALA A 82 -2.14 2.44 3.13
C ALA A 82 -2.51 3.56 4.11
N ALA A 83 -1.77 4.68 4.09
CA ALA A 83 -2.11 5.84 4.90
C ALA A 83 -3.44 6.48 4.46
N ALA A 84 -3.70 6.59 3.15
CA ALA A 84 -4.97 7.08 2.63
C ALA A 84 -6.15 6.19 3.04
N PHE A 85 -5.97 4.85 2.97
CA PHE A 85 -6.98 3.90 3.45
C PHE A 85 -7.33 4.13 4.92
N ILE A 86 -6.29 4.22 5.78
CA ILE A 86 -6.48 4.46 7.22
C ILE A 86 -7.16 5.80 7.46
N GLU A 87 -6.76 6.85 6.74
CA GLU A 87 -7.37 8.17 6.83
C GLU A 87 -8.86 8.12 6.49
N HIS A 88 -9.26 7.54 5.35
CA HIS A 88 -10.66 7.38 4.96
C HIS A 88 -11.46 6.65 6.05
N TRP A 89 -10.92 5.56 6.60
CA TRP A 89 -11.58 4.78 7.63
C TRP A 89 -11.79 5.58 8.93
N PHE A 90 -10.75 6.29 9.38
CA PHE A 90 -10.85 7.13 10.59
C PHE A 90 -11.83 8.27 10.42
N LEU A 91 -11.77 8.99 9.27
CA LEU A 91 -12.65 10.14 9.01
C LEU A 91 -14.11 9.71 8.97
N ALA A 92 -14.43 8.67 8.21
CA ALA A 92 -15.80 8.14 8.14
C ALA A 92 -16.33 7.72 9.52
N ARG A 93 -15.48 7.15 10.37
CA ARG A 93 -15.86 6.69 11.70
C ARG A 93 -16.06 7.85 12.67
N LEU A 94 -15.29 8.92 12.57
CA LEU A 94 -15.47 10.15 13.35
C LEU A 94 -16.72 10.90 12.92
N GLU A 95 -16.96 11.04 11.62
CA GLU A 95 -18.17 11.67 11.08
C GLU A 95 -19.42 10.96 11.57
N ALA A 96 -19.47 9.62 11.51
CA ALA A 96 -20.57 8.81 11.99
C ALA A 96 -20.85 8.97 13.51
N ARG A 97 -19.86 9.49 14.27
CA ARG A 97 -19.98 9.77 15.71
C ARG A 97 -20.16 11.25 16.05
N GLY A 98 -20.33 12.11 15.05
CA GLY A 98 -20.57 13.54 15.25
C GLY A 98 -19.32 14.41 15.39
N TYR A 99 -18.11 13.87 15.14
CA TYR A 99 -16.82 14.60 15.20
C TYR A 99 -16.42 15.19 13.84
N GLN A 100 -17.36 15.88 13.14
CA GLN A 100 -17.13 16.42 11.80
C GLN A 100 -15.96 17.39 11.72
N LYS A 101 -15.78 18.23 12.75
CA LYS A 101 -14.70 19.21 12.81
C LYS A 101 -13.34 18.54 12.82
N GLU A 102 -13.15 17.51 13.62
CA GLU A 102 -11.90 16.76 13.73
C GLU A 102 -11.65 15.93 12.47
N ALA A 103 -12.71 15.35 11.89
CA ALA A 103 -12.64 14.62 10.63
C ALA A 103 -12.16 15.53 9.47
N SER A 104 -12.57 16.79 9.42
CA SER A 104 -12.13 17.73 8.36
C SER A 104 -10.66 18.18 8.45
N GLN A 105 -9.95 17.88 9.54
CA GLN A 105 -8.56 18.30 9.78
C GLN A 105 -7.50 17.24 9.41
N GLY A 106 -7.93 16.11 8.83
CA GLY A 106 -7.07 15.04 8.35
C GLY A 106 -6.63 14.05 9.44
N LEU A 107 -5.80 13.07 9.03
CA LEU A 107 -5.47 11.88 9.84
C LEU A 107 -4.87 12.21 11.22
N GLY A 108 -4.04 13.25 11.31
CA GLY A 108 -3.41 13.61 12.60
C GLY A 108 -4.42 14.02 13.66
N ALA A 109 -5.36 14.91 13.30
CA ALA A 109 -6.43 15.34 14.19
C ALA A 109 -7.40 14.18 14.50
N ALA A 110 -7.69 13.35 13.52
CA ALA A 110 -8.51 12.15 13.68
C ALA A 110 -7.93 11.17 14.72
N ILE A 111 -6.62 10.91 14.68
CA ILE A 111 -5.93 10.06 15.66
C ILE A 111 -6.01 10.65 17.07
N ILE A 112 -5.77 11.95 17.21
CA ILE A 112 -5.85 12.65 18.51
C ILE A 112 -7.26 12.55 19.08
N CYS A 113 -8.29 12.85 18.29
CA CYS A 113 -9.68 12.75 18.66
C CYS A 113 -10.06 11.32 19.07
N ALA A 114 -9.69 10.33 18.25
CA ALA A 114 -9.97 8.92 18.53
C ALA A 114 -9.30 8.43 19.83
N ARG A 115 -8.08 8.90 20.10
CA ARG A 115 -7.34 8.58 21.34
C ARG A 115 -8.01 9.21 22.56
N HIS A 116 -8.34 10.50 22.49
CA HIS A 116 -8.96 11.24 23.60
C HIS A 116 -10.31 10.64 24.00
N ASN A 117 -11.09 10.17 23.05
CA ASN A 117 -12.41 9.61 23.24
C ASN A 117 -12.46 8.07 23.33
N ASN A 118 -11.32 7.39 23.38
CA ASN A 118 -11.20 5.92 23.44
C ASN A 118 -12.03 5.20 22.34
N LEU A 119 -12.05 5.78 21.13
CA LEU A 119 -12.86 5.26 20.01
C LEU A 119 -12.22 4.08 19.29
N VAL A 120 -10.90 3.92 19.40
CA VAL A 120 -10.08 2.93 18.71
C VAL A 120 -9.00 2.43 19.66
N ASP A 121 -8.62 1.15 19.53
CA ASP A 121 -7.54 0.56 20.30
C ASP A 121 -6.23 1.34 20.14
N SER A 122 -5.50 1.51 21.25
CA SER A 122 -4.27 2.29 21.29
C SER A 122 -3.18 1.75 20.36
N ILE A 123 -3.09 0.43 20.18
CA ILE A 123 -2.10 -0.22 19.31
C ILE A 123 -2.37 0.20 17.85
N ILE A 124 -3.64 0.21 17.44
CA ILE A 124 -4.04 0.63 16.09
C ILE A 124 -3.75 2.12 15.88
N LEU A 125 -4.01 2.94 16.89
CA LEU A 125 -3.71 4.38 16.85
C LEU A 125 -2.21 4.64 16.73
N ASP A 126 -1.38 3.89 17.45
CA ASP A 126 0.08 4.03 17.40
C ASP A 126 0.63 3.61 16.03
N GLN A 127 0.11 2.53 15.44
CA GLN A 127 0.47 2.10 14.10
C GLN A 127 0.05 3.13 13.03
N ALA A 128 -1.15 3.68 13.14
CA ALA A 128 -1.65 4.72 12.24
C ALA A 128 -0.82 6.01 12.32
N ASP A 129 -0.46 6.46 13.53
CA ASP A 129 0.37 7.66 13.72
C ASP A 129 1.79 7.44 13.20
N ARG A 130 2.39 6.28 13.45
CA ARG A 130 3.69 5.93 12.90
C ARG A 130 3.68 5.94 11.38
N LEU A 131 2.66 5.35 10.75
CA LEU A 131 2.52 5.36 9.29
C LEU A 131 2.35 6.79 8.76
N ARG A 132 1.54 7.62 9.40
CA ARG A 132 1.38 9.04 9.07
C ARG A 132 2.72 9.78 9.06
N LEU A 133 3.57 9.55 10.07
CA LEU A 133 4.89 10.17 10.19
C LEU A 133 5.85 9.72 9.09
N ILE A 134 5.83 8.42 8.73
CA ILE A 134 6.65 7.86 7.65
C ILE A 134 6.18 8.35 6.29
N ARG A 135 4.87 8.48 6.07
CA ARG A 135 4.27 8.92 4.79
C ARG A 135 4.52 10.41 4.53
N ASN A 136 4.54 11.24 5.56
CA ASN A 136 4.59 12.70 5.40
C ASN A 136 5.75 13.22 4.52
N PRO A 137 6.99 12.72 4.60
CA PRO A 137 8.07 13.16 3.72
C PRO A 137 7.85 12.82 2.23
N PHE A 138 6.97 11.87 1.90
CA PHE A 138 6.65 11.52 0.52
C PHE A 138 5.54 12.38 -0.10
N VAL A 139 4.68 12.98 0.72
CA VAL A 139 3.54 13.77 0.23
C VAL A 139 3.67 15.27 0.50
N HIS A 140 4.59 15.66 1.38
CA HIS A 140 4.87 17.05 1.71
C HIS A 140 6.37 17.30 1.64
N LEU A 141 6.78 18.34 0.93
CA LEU A 141 8.18 18.76 0.93
C LEU A 141 8.64 19.02 2.37
N LYS A 142 9.72 18.38 2.76
CA LYS A 142 10.35 18.52 4.07
C LYS A 142 11.80 18.96 3.91
N GLU A 143 12.36 19.56 4.95
CA GLU A 143 13.78 19.87 5.02
C GLU A 143 14.62 18.59 4.93
N PHE A 144 15.86 18.73 4.43
CA PHE A 144 16.76 17.60 4.20
C PHE A 144 17.05 16.77 5.46
N ASP A 145 17.07 17.42 6.61
CA ASP A 145 17.34 16.84 7.94
C ASP A 145 16.08 16.46 8.73
N HIS A 146 14.90 16.46 8.08
CA HIS A 146 13.66 16.10 8.74
C HIS A 146 13.73 14.70 9.35
N LYS A 147 13.41 14.59 10.64
CA LYS A 147 13.61 13.38 11.48
C LYS A 147 12.98 12.09 10.94
N HIS A 148 11.92 12.18 10.14
CA HIS A 148 11.25 11.03 9.50
C HIS A 148 11.63 10.87 8.03
N GLY A 149 12.47 11.75 7.49
CA GLY A 149 13.03 11.62 6.14
C GLY A 149 13.97 10.41 6.02
N ILE A 150 14.09 9.86 4.81
CA ILE A 150 14.92 8.69 4.53
C ILE A 150 16.37 8.93 4.99
N ASN A 151 16.95 10.09 4.71
CA ASN A 151 18.34 10.44 5.07
C ASN A 151 18.60 10.30 6.58
N GLN A 152 17.73 10.88 7.41
CA GLN A 152 17.87 10.83 8.86
C GLN A 152 17.59 9.44 9.43
N ARG A 153 16.70 8.69 8.81
CA ARG A 153 16.39 7.32 9.21
C ARG A 153 17.56 6.38 8.90
N MET A 154 18.17 6.49 7.71
CA MET A 154 19.39 5.76 7.35
C MET A 154 20.56 6.09 8.28
N ALA A 155 20.79 7.37 8.57
CA ALA A 155 21.85 7.80 9.49
C ALA A 155 21.69 7.21 10.90
N ARG A 156 20.45 7.19 11.42
CA ARG A 156 20.17 6.61 12.75
C ARG A 156 20.32 5.10 12.81
N THR A 157 19.90 4.39 11.76
CA THR A 157 20.00 2.92 11.72
C THR A 157 21.34 2.42 11.22
N ARG A 158 22.19 3.31 10.71
CA ARG A 158 23.43 2.99 9.98
C ARG A 158 23.22 1.98 8.86
N ASN A 159 22.03 1.94 8.32
CA ASN A 159 21.66 1.07 7.21
C ASN A 159 21.36 1.94 5.97
N PHE A 160 22.17 1.78 4.93
CA PHE A 160 22.09 2.54 3.69
C PHE A 160 21.38 1.77 2.55
N ASP A 161 20.77 0.63 2.86
CA ASP A 161 19.94 -0.14 1.92
C ASP A 161 18.54 0.49 1.84
N ILE A 162 18.38 1.48 0.96
CA ILE A 162 17.10 2.18 0.75
C ILE A 162 15.98 1.21 0.32
N PRO A 163 16.19 0.29 -0.66
CA PRO A 163 15.17 -0.69 -1.02
C PRO A 163 14.68 -1.52 0.16
N ALA A 164 15.58 -2.05 0.97
CA ALA A 164 15.20 -2.84 2.15
C ALA A 164 14.47 -2.00 3.21
N LEU A 165 14.90 -0.75 3.43
CA LEU A 165 14.22 0.18 4.34
C LEU A 165 12.78 0.44 3.88
N LEU A 166 12.59 0.74 2.60
CA LEU A 166 11.27 1.03 2.02
C LEU A 166 10.37 -0.22 2.00
N GLU A 167 10.93 -1.40 1.75
CA GLU A 167 10.16 -2.65 1.81
C GLU A 167 9.65 -2.93 3.23
N ASN A 168 10.48 -2.70 4.25
CA ASN A 168 10.06 -2.83 5.64
C ASN A 168 8.97 -1.83 6.01
N ASP A 169 9.09 -0.57 5.60
CA ASP A 169 8.06 0.45 5.80
C ASP A 169 6.74 0.05 5.13
N ALA A 170 6.81 -0.47 3.92
CA ALA A 170 5.63 -0.93 3.18
C ALA A 170 4.96 -2.13 3.87
N LYS A 171 5.73 -3.06 4.43
CA LYS A 171 5.21 -4.17 5.24
C LYS A 171 4.50 -3.67 6.50
N GLU A 172 5.11 -2.75 7.24
CA GLU A 172 4.48 -2.13 8.41
C GLU A 172 3.20 -1.36 8.04
N ALA A 173 3.21 -0.63 6.92
CA ALA A 173 2.06 0.09 6.40
C ALA A 173 0.89 -0.86 6.06
N LEU A 174 1.16 -1.99 5.43
CA LEU A 174 0.16 -3.01 5.13
C LEU A 174 -0.38 -3.67 6.41
N ILE A 175 0.46 -3.98 7.37
CA ILE A 175 0.03 -4.53 8.66
C ILE A 175 -0.93 -3.56 9.37
N ALA A 176 -0.59 -2.26 9.40
CA ALA A 176 -1.45 -1.23 9.97
C ALA A 176 -2.78 -1.12 9.22
N MET A 177 -2.74 -1.12 7.88
CA MET A 177 -3.92 -1.08 7.02
C MET A 177 -4.85 -2.29 7.26
N TYR A 178 -4.30 -3.50 7.33
CA TYR A 178 -5.07 -4.71 7.63
C TYR A 178 -5.62 -4.71 9.06
N GLY A 179 -4.83 -4.25 10.04
CA GLY A 179 -5.28 -4.09 11.42
C GLY A 179 -6.53 -3.21 11.51
N VAL A 180 -6.51 -2.06 10.83
CA VAL A 180 -7.66 -1.15 10.74
C VAL A 180 -8.84 -1.81 10.03
N ALA A 181 -8.61 -2.50 8.91
CA ALA A 181 -9.65 -3.19 8.15
C ALA A 181 -10.36 -4.27 9.00
N VAL A 182 -9.60 -5.11 9.70
CA VAL A 182 -10.14 -6.15 10.58
C VAL A 182 -10.91 -5.53 11.76
N TYR A 183 -10.37 -4.48 12.37
CA TYR A 183 -11.05 -3.81 13.48
C TYR A 183 -12.38 -3.15 13.04
N ALA A 184 -12.45 -2.64 11.80
CA ALA A 184 -13.69 -2.07 11.27
C ALA A 184 -14.82 -3.10 11.18
N PHE A 185 -14.51 -4.38 10.98
CA PHE A 185 -15.47 -5.47 10.82
C PHE A 185 -15.74 -6.26 12.11
N ALA A 186 -14.88 -6.13 13.12
CA ALA A 186 -15.06 -6.84 14.40
C ALA A 186 -16.06 -6.17 15.36
N ARG A 187 -16.63 -5.01 15.00
CA ARG A 187 -17.60 -4.23 15.77
C ARG A 187 -18.68 -3.61 14.88
#